data_18556b33d8479e5a839ffc92e8692031
#
_entry.id   18556b33d8479e5a839ffc92e8692031
#
_cell.length_a   1.000
_cell.length_b   1.000
_cell.length_c   1.000
_cell.angle_alpha   90.00
_cell.angle_beta   90.00
_cell.angle_gamma   90.00
#
_symmetry.space_group_name_H-M   'P 1'
#
loop_
_entity.id
_entity.type
_entity.pdbx_description
1 polymer ?
#
loop_
_entity_poly.entity_id
_entity_poly.type
_entity_poly.pdbx_seq_one_letter_code
_entity_poly.pdbx_strand_id
1 'polypeptide(L)'
;MAALLALAGAACWGVGDFCGGLASRRTAVLVVLAISQGVGLAGVLVWALVSNDGFPGVVPLLPAVAGGTAGVLGLAALYRGFAVGAIGIVAPISAAWPIAPLAVDATRGIVPNMLQWLGIGLVLVGVVALSLEGAAAGGSRLSAGAGLALLAALGFGGFIIGLDAGADESANWAVVAARAASVTLAVLVALLTSTSLRPQSRRVLPLIVACGLFDTGANVLVAVASNRIPVGVVAVLGALYPVLTVVLARIVLGERLSRGKRVGGAVALAGAALVASG
;
A
#
# COMPACT_ATOMS: atom_id res chain seq x y z
N MET A 1 -0.06 8.50 -19.70
CA MET A 1 -1.15 8.92 -18.77
C MET A 1 -1.38 7.91 -17.66
N ALA A 2 -1.48 6.59 -17.95
CA ALA A 2 -1.69 5.57 -16.92
C ALA A 2 -0.55 5.48 -15.88
N ALA A 3 0.71 5.55 -16.31
CA ALA A 3 1.86 5.61 -15.39
C ALA A 3 1.79 6.83 -14.43
N LEU A 4 1.28 7.98 -14.91
CA LEU A 4 1.06 9.15 -14.05
C LEU A 4 -0.03 8.90 -13.00
N LEU A 5 -1.08 8.12 -13.33
CA LEU A 5 -2.09 7.72 -12.36
C LEU A 5 -1.48 6.80 -11.29
N ALA A 6 -0.66 5.83 -11.67
CA ALA A 6 0.04 4.96 -10.74
C ALA A 6 0.99 5.74 -9.81
N LEU A 7 1.75 6.70 -10.36
CA LEU A 7 2.62 7.59 -9.58
C LEU A 7 1.83 8.54 -8.65
N ALA A 8 0.70 9.06 -9.12
CA ALA A 8 -0.21 9.84 -8.27
C ALA A 8 -0.79 8.98 -7.15
N GLY A 9 -1.14 7.72 -7.44
CA GLY A 9 -1.53 6.73 -6.44
C GLY A 9 -0.43 6.50 -5.40
N ALA A 10 0.82 6.30 -5.84
CA ALA A 10 1.96 6.19 -4.94
C ALA A 10 2.12 7.45 -4.06
N ALA A 11 1.96 8.64 -4.64
CA ALA A 11 2.01 9.89 -3.88
C ALA A 11 0.89 9.97 -2.84
N CYS A 12 -0.32 9.60 -3.20
CA CYS A 12 -1.45 9.55 -2.26
C CYS A 12 -1.19 8.54 -1.13
N TRP A 13 -0.70 7.32 -1.43
CA TRP A 13 -0.30 6.38 -0.38
C TRP A 13 0.77 6.95 0.54
N GLY A 14 1.79 7.65 -0.02
CA GLY A 14 2.84 8.28 0.78
C GLY A 14 2.30 9.31 1.76
N VAL A 15 1.31 10.13 1.35
CA VAL A 15 0.61 11.09 2.24
C VAL A 15 -0.24 10.35 3.27
N GLY A 16 -1.01 9.34 2.83
CA GLY A 16 -1.85 8.52 3.69
C GLY A 16 -1.05 7.85 4.80
N ASP A 17 0.05 7.19 4.44
CA ASP A 17 0.95 6.52 5.38
C ASP A 17 1.61 7.50 6.35
N PHE A 18 2.01 8.68 5.88
CA PHE A 18 2.55 9.71 6.75
C PHE A 18 1.51 10.16 7.79
N CYS A 19 0.28 10.44 7.36
CA CYS A 19 -0.81 10.84 8.24
C CYS A 19 -1.19 9.70 9.21
N GLY A 20 -1.30 8.47 8.72
CA GLY A 20 -1.58 7.28 9.51
C GLY A 20 -0.49 7.00 10.55
N GLY A 21 0.79 7.15 10.14
CA GLY A 21 1.93 7.03 11.03
C GLY A 21 1.93 8.06 12.15
N LEU A 22 1.63 9.33 11.85
CA LEU A 22 1.49 10.38 12.87
C LEU A 22 0.31 10.12 13.82
N ALA A 23 -0.82 9.65 13.29
CA ALA A 23 -1.98 9.31 14.09
C ALA A 23 -1.68 8.13 15.04
N SER A 24 -0.99 7.11 14.55
CA SER A 24 -0.62 5.90 15.31
C SER A 24 0.36 6.16 16.46
N ARG A 25 1.07 7.29 16.44
CA ARG A 25 1.86 7.74 17.60
C ARG A 25 0.99 8.26 18.76
N ARG A 26 -0.31 8.51 18.54
CA ARG A 26 -1.21 9.16 19.50
C ARG A 26 -2.46 8.34 19.81
N THR A 27 -2.70 7.25 19.12
CA THR A 27 -3.82 6.33 19.37
C THR A 27 -3.48 4.93 18.84
N ALA A 28 -4.23 3.92 19.27
CA ALA A 28 -3.98 2.54 18.85
C ALA A 28 -4.09 2.37 17.33
N VAL A 29 -3.20 1.58 16.73
CA VAL A 29 -3.17 1.32 15.29
C VAL A 29 -4.52 0.79 14.78
N LEU A 30 -5.16 -0.11 15.52
CA LEU A 30 -6.47 -0.66 15.16
C LEU A 30 -7.55 0.43 15.04
N VAL A 31 -7.50 1.46 15.91
CA VAL A 31 -8.40 2.62 15.85
C VAL A 31 -8.14 3.43 14.59
N VAL A 32 -6.87 3.69 14.28
CA VAL A 32 -6.48 4.41 13.05
C VAL A 32 -6.99 3.65 11.83
N LEU A 33 -6.72 2.34 11.76
CA LEU A 33 -7.14 1.49 10.64
C LEU A 33 -8.67 1.46 10.50
N ALA A 34 -9.40 1.15 11.58
CA ALA A 34 -10.86 1.04 11.50
C ALA A 34 -11.52 2.34 11.03
N ILE A 35 -11.08 3.48 11.58
CA ILE A 35 -11.67 4.78 11.21
C ILE A 35 -11.22 5.21 9.81
N SER A 36 -9.93 5.09 9.46
CA SER A 36 -9.44 5.50 8.13
C SER A 36 -10.05 4.66 7.03
N GLN A 37 -10.12 3.33 7.20
CA GLN A 37 -10.78 2.43 6.24
C GLN A 37 -12.29 2.76 6.13
N GLY A 38 -12.97 3.05 7.25
CA GLY A 38 -14.37 3.47 7.26
C GLY A 38 -14.62 4.80 6.54
N VAL A 39 -13.76 5.80 6.77
CA VAL A 39 -13.80 7.09 6.05
C VAL A 39 -13.55 6.88 4.56
N GLY A 40 -12.55 6.06 4.23
CA GLY A 40 -12.25 5.71 2.85
C GLY A 40 -13.41 5.00 2.15
N LEU A 41 -14.03 4.02 2.82
CA LEU A 41 -15.22 3.33 2.32
C LEU A 41 -16.37 4.31 2.06
N ALA A 42 -16.68 5.17 3.03
CA ALA A 42 -17.74 6.17 2.87
C ALA A 42 -17.44 7.12 1.70
N GLY A 43 -16.19 7.60 1.59
CA GLY A 43 -15.76 8.50 0.51
C GLY A 43 -15.89 7.87 -0.87
N VAL A 44 -15.37 6.64 -1.07
CA VAL A 44 -15.43 5.97 -2.39
C VAL A 44 -16.85 5.50 -2.72
N LEU A 45 -17.65 5.12 -1.73
CA LEU A 45 -19.04 4.77 -1.96
C LEU A 45 -19.86 5.99 -2.43
N VAL A 46 -19.70 7.13 -1.77
CA VAL A 46 -20.31 8.39 -2.23
C VAL A 46 -19.84 8.74 -3.64
N TRP A 47 -18.54 8.60 -3.91
CA TRP A 47 -17.99 8.86 -5.24
C TRP A 47 -18.57 7.94 -6.31
N ALA A 48 -18.64 6.62 -6.06
CA ALA A 48 -19.23 5.66 -7.00
C ALA A 48 -20.70 5.97 -7.32
N LEU A 49 -21.48 6.37 -6.28
CA LEU A 49 -22.90 6.74 -6.45
C LEU A 49 -23.06 8.05 -7.23
N VAL A 50 -22.23 9.06 -6.94
CA VAL A 50 -22.31 10.38 -7.59
C VAL A 50 -21.78 10.32 -9.04
N SER A 51 -20.75 9.49 -9.29
CA SER A 51 -20.19 9.26 -10.64
C SER A 51 -21.15 8.48 -11.53
N ASN A 52 -22.27 8.02 -11.01
CA ASN A 52 -23.26 7.22 -11.73
C ASN A 52 -22.67 5.92 -12.29
N ASP A 53 -21.63 5.39 -11.61
CA ASP A 53 -21.04 4.10 -11.93
C ASP A 53 -22.06 2.99 -11.66
N GLY A 54 -22.46 2.27 -12.70
CA GLY A 54 -23.36 1.14 -12.56
C GLY A 54 -22.77 0.11 -11.59
N PHE A 55 -23.60 -0.45 -10.70
CA PHE A 55 -23.17 -1.55 -9.85
C PHE A 55 -22.97 -2.81 -10.70
N PRO A 56 -21.74 -3.39 -10.77
CA PRO A 56 -21.45 -4.50 -11.68
C PRO A 56 -21.99 -5.86 -11.17
N GLY A 57 -22.62 -5.86 -10.00
CA GLY A 57 -22.99 -7.09 -9.31
C GLY A 57 -21.92 -7.56 -8.34
N VAL A 58 -22.24 -8.60 -7.56
CA VAL A 58 -21.34 -9.08 -6.51
C VAL A 58 -20.21 -9.95 -7.06
N VAL A 59 -20.50 -10.78 -8.07
CA VAL A 59 -19.55 -11.79 -8.58
C VAL A 59 -18.27 -11.15 -9.14
N PRO A 60 -18.32 -10.11 -10.01
CA PRO A 60 -17.14 -9.42 -10.50
C PRO A 60 -16.28 -8.77 -9.41
N LEU A 61 -16.88 -8.46 -8.26
CA LEU A 61 -16.20 -7.79 -7.14
C LEU A 61 -15.53 -8.78 -6.15
N LEU A 62 -15.77 -10.08 -6.27
CA LEU A 62 -15.19 -11.08 -5.37
C LEU A 62 -13.65 -11.05 -5.33
N PRO A 63 -12.93 -10.86 -6.46
CA PRO A 63 -11.49 -10.71 -6.42
C PRO A 63 -11.04 -9.50 -5.56
N ALA A 64 -11.74 -8.37 -5.66
CA ALA A 64 -11.44 -7.19 -4.84
C ALA A 64 -11.72 -7.41 -3.35
N VAL A 65 -12.77 -8.17 -2.98
CA VAL A 65 -13.04 -8.60 -1.60
C VAL A 65 -11.89 -9.47 -1.08
N ALA A 66 -11.45 -10.45 -1.88
CA ALA A 66 -10.31 -11.31 -1.53
C ALA A 66 -9.02 -10.47 -1.40
N GLY A 67 -8.79 -9.54 -2.32
CA GLY A 67 -7.68 -8.60 -2.27
C GLY A 67 -7.70 -7.74 -1.01
N GLY A 68 -8.83 -7.12 -0.67
CA GLY A 68 -9.00 -6.33 0.55
C GLY A 68 -8.71 -7.13 1.82
N THR A 69 -9.15 -8.39 1.86
CA THR A 69 -8.85 -9.32 2.95
C THR A 69 -7.36 -9.64 3.02
N ALA A 70 -6.73 -9.97 1.87
CA ALA A 70 -5.30 -10.24 1.78
C ALA A 70 -4.46 -9.04 2.24
N GLY A 71 -4.84 -7.82 1.86
CA GLY A 71 -4.16 -6.59 2.26
C GLY A 71 -4.14 -6.37 3.77
N VAL A 72 -5.28 -6.58 4.44
CA VAL A 72 -5.35 -6.43 5.91
C VAL A 72 -4.58 -7.54 6.62
N LEU A 73 -4.64 -8.77 6.15
CA LEU A 73 -3.83 -9.87 6.69
C LEU A 73 -2.33 -9.61 6.47
N GLY A 74 -1.96 -9.08 5.31
CA GLY A 74 -0.60 -8.65 5.01
C GLY A 74 -0.11 -7.56 5.97
N LEU A 75 -0.95 -6.58 6.28
CA LEU A 75 -0.64 -5.53 7.24
C LEU A 75 -0.48 -6.07 8.67
N ALA A 76 -1.35 -6.99 9.09
CA ALA A 76 -1.24 -7.66 10.38
C ALA A 76 0.06 -8.47 10.47
N ALA A 77 0.43 -9.19 9.40
CA ALA A 77 1.69 -9.92 9.32
C ALA A 77 2.91 -9.00 9.39
N LEU A 78 2.86 -7.83 8.71
CA LEU A 78 3.91 -6.81 8.75
C LEU A 78 4.15 -6.31 10.17
N TYR A 79 3.08 -5.90 10.86
CA TYR A 79 3.20 -5.37 12.23
C TYR A 79 3.66 -6.45 13.21
N ARG A 80 3.16 -7.69 13.06
CA ARG A 80 3.66 -8.80 13.87
C ARG A 80 5.13 -9.08 13.57
N GLY A 81 5.53 -9.01 12.29
CA GLY A 81 6.92 -9.14 11.87
C GLY A 81 7.83 -8.10 12.52
N PHE A 82 7.41 -6.83 12.58
CA PHE A 82 8.14 -5.77 13.28
C PHE A 82 8.24 -5.99 14.79
N ALA A 83 7.22 -6.60 15.38
CA ALA A 83 7.23 -6.87 16.82
C ALA A 83 8.15 -8.03 17.22
N VAL A 84 8.33 -9.05 16.38
CA VAL A 84 9.07 -10.27 16.73
C VAL A 84 10.40 -10.42 15.99
N GLY A 85 10.59 -9.69 14.89
CA GLY A 85 11.77 -9.75 14.02
C GLY A 85 12.59 -8.46 14.01
N ALA A 86 13.71 -8.48 13.28
CA ALA A 86 14.50 -7.29 13.03
C ALA A 86 13.85 -6.45 11.91
N ILE A 87 13.56 -5.18 12.17
CA ILE A 87 12.94 -4.25 11.18
C ILE A 87 13.76 -4.21 9.89
N GLY A 88 15.11 -4.24 9.96
CA GLY A 88 16.00 -4.27 8.81
C GLY A 88 15.90 -5.51 7.92
N ILE A 89 15.16 -6.53 8.35
CA ILE A 89 14.89 -7.74 7.56
C ILE A 89 13.44 -7.73 7.09
N VAL A 90 12.52 -7.40 7.99
CA VAL A 90 11.07 -7.42 7.70
C VAL A 90 10.71 -6.38 6.65
N ALA A 91 11.20 -5.15 6.77
CA ALA A 91 10.86 -4.07 5.85
C ALA A 91 11.31 -4.32 4.40
N PRO A 92 12.57 -4.73 4.12
CA PRO A 92 13.00 -5.03 2.75
C PRO A 92 12.25 -6.20 2.11
N ILE A 93 11.98 -7.27 2.89
CA ILE A 93 11.25 -8.43 2.37
C ILE A 93 9.79 -8.05 2.03
N SER A 94 9.13 -7.32 2.93
CA SER A 94 7.76 -6.87 2.65
C SER A 94 7.68 -5.88 1.50
N ALA A 95 8.72 -5.06 1.27
CA ALA A 95 8.79 -4.13 0.15
C ALA A 95 8.90 -4.83 -1.23
N ALA A 96 9.17 -6.13 -1.26
CA ALA A 96 9.20 -6.94 -2.49
C ALA A 96 7.78 -7.32 -3.00
N TRP A 97 6.72 -6.82 -2.41
CA TRP A 97 5.33 -7.11 -2.78
C TRP A 97 5.01 -6.94 -4.30
N PRO A 98 5.66 -6.05 -5.10
CA PRO A 98 5.37 -5.94 -6.53
C PRO A 98 5.74 -7.17 -7.35
N ILE A 99 6.57 -8.06 -6.79
CA ILE A 99 6.97 -9.31 -7.47
C ILE A 99 5.73 -10.18 -7.76
N ALA A 100 4.72 -10.21 -6.87
CA ALA A 100 3.53 -11.01 -7.08
C ALA A 100 2.68 -10.52 -8.27
N PRO A 101 2.31 -9.24 -8.41
CA PRO A 101 1.66 -8.73 -9.61
C PRO A 101 2.47 -8.91 -10.90
N LEU A 102 3.80 -8.73 -10.86
CA LEU A 102 4.68 -8.99 -12.00
C LEU A 102 4.64 -10.47 -12.43
N ALA A 103 4.59 -11.39 -11.47
CA ALA A 103 4.47 -12.81 -11.77
C ALA A 103 3.10 -13.14 -12.41
N VAL A 104 2.03 -12.47 -11.98
CA VAL A 104 0.70 -12.61 -12.61
C VAL A 104 0.73 -12.11 -14.05
N ASP A 105 1.32 -10.96 -14.33
CA ASP A 105 1.48 -10.46 -15.70
C ASP A 105 2.26 -11.46 -16.56
N ALA A 106 3.34 -12.04 -16.03
CA ALA A 106 4.11 -13.05 -16.75
C ALA A 106 3.28 -14.30 -17.10
N THR A 107 2.36 -14.76 -16.22
CA THR A 107 1.44 -15.85 -16.53
C THR A 107 0.42 -15.50 -17.62
N ARG A 108 0.12 -14.22 -17.78
CA ARG A 108 -0.74 -13.68 -18.86
C ARG A 108 0.03 -13.45 -20.18
N GLY A 109 1.32 -13.81 -20.22
CA GLY A 109 2.21 -13.57 -21.37
C GLY A 109 2.68 -12.13 -21.51
N ILE A 110 2.45 -11.31 -20.49
CA ILE A 110 2.88 -9.90 -20.45
C ILE A 110 4.27 -9.87 -19.80
N VAL A 111 5.29 -9.61 -20.62
CA VAL A 111 6.69 -9.58 -20.17
C VAL A 111 7.22 -8.16 -20.35
N PRO A 112 7.79 -7.55 -19.29
CA PRO A 112 8.43 -6.25 -19.39
C PRO A 112 9.58 -6.27 -20.42
N ASN A 113 9.76 -5.17 -21.16
CA ASN A 113 10.91 -5.01 -22.03
C ASN A 113 12.20 -4.78 -21.22
N MET A 114 13.35 -4.78 -21.90
CA MET A 114 14.67 -4.66 -21.23
C MET A 114 14.78 -3.36 -20.40
N LEU A 115 14.24 -2.25 -20.89
CA LEU A 115 14.28 -0.96 -20.19
C LEU A 115 13.41 -1.00 -18.93
N GLN A 116 12.24 -1.62 -19.03
CA GLN A 116 11.35 -1.84 -17.88
C GLN A 116 11.98 -2.76 -16.84
N TRP A 117 12.64 -3.88 -17.27
CA TRP A 117 13.35 -4.76 -16.35
C TRP A 117 14.45 -4.03 -15.56
N LEU A 118 15.23 -3.20 -16.25
CA LEU A 118 16.25 -2.37 -15.59
C LEU A 118 15.60 -1.40 -14.59
N GLY A 119 14.51 -0.74 -15.00
CA GLY A 119 13.76 0.18 -14.15
C GLY A 119 13.16 -0.51 -12.93
N ILE A 120 12.54 -1.69 -13.09
CA ILE A 120 12.00 -2.53 -12.00
C ILE A 120 13.10 -2.85 -10.99
N GLY A 121 14.26 -3.32 -11.47
CA GLY A 121 15.40 -3.60 -10.60
C GLY A 121 15.84 -2.38 -9.79
N LEU A 122 15.94 -1.20 -10.42
CA LEU A 122 16.32 0.03 -9.74
C LEU A 122 15.26 0.48 -8.73
N VAL A 123 13.96 0.37 -9.03
CA VAL A 123 12.89 0.69 -8.07
C VAL A 123 12.99 -0.21 -6.84
N LEU A 124 13.09 -1.52 -7.04
CA LEU A 124 13.16 -2.48 -5.93
C LEU A 124 14.42 -2.25 -5.07
N VAL A 125 15.58 -2.07 -5.69
CA VAL A 125 16.85 -1.77 -4.98
C VAL A 125 16.73 -0.44 -4.21
N GLY A 126 16.20 0.60 -4.83
CA GLY A 126 16.03 1.91 -4.21
C GLY A 126 15.08 1.89 -3.02
N VAL A 127 13.94 1.19 -3.15
CA VAL A 127 12.94 1.04 -2.06
C VAL A 127 13.50 0.19 -0.91
N VAL A 128 14.22 -0.88 -1.22
CA VAL A 128 14.93 -1.68 -0.21
C VAL A 128 15.98 -0.84 0.52
N ALA A 129 16.76 -0.03 -0.21
CA ALA A 129 17.75 0.86 0.40
C ALA A 129 17.11 1.91 1.33
N LEU A 130 15.95 2.47 0.95
CA LEU A 130 15.17 3.34 1.83
C LEU A 130 14.73 2.64 3.12
N SER A 131 14.38 1.37 3.04
CA SER A 131 13.87 0.58 4.16
C SER A 131 14.97 0.15 5.13
N LEU A 132 16.17 -0.16 4.64
CA LEU A 132 17.29 -0.65 5.45
C LEU A 132 17.80 0.37 6.47
N GLU A 133 17.78 1.65 6.15
CA GLU A 133 18.34 2.69 7.03
C GLU A 133 17.46 3.05 8.25
N GLY A 134 16.25 2.50 8.35
CA GLY A 134 15.43 2.58 9.56
C GLY A 134 15.81 1.54 10.61
N ALA A 135 16.70 0.63 10.29
CA ALA A 135 17.00 -0.58 11.05
C ALA A 135 18.38 -0.50 11.73
N ALA A 136 18.56 0.38 12.71
CA ALA A 136 19.75 0.36 13.55
C ALA A 136 19.79 -0.92 14.42
N ALA A 137 20.79 -1.75 14.15
CA ALA A 137 21.42 -2.75 14.99
C ALA A 137 20.54 -3.53 16.00
N GLY A 138 20.22 -4.78 15.67
CA GLY A 138 19.71 -5.75 16.62
C GLY A 138 19.93 -7.16 16.09
N GLY A 139 21.06 -7.76 16.42
CA GLY A 139 21.43 -9.10 16.01
C GLY A 139 20.47 -10.19 16.51
N SER A 140 20.53 -11.34 15.85
CA SER A 140 20.05 -12.68 16.25
C SER A 140 18.54 -13.02 16.23
N ARG A 141 17.64 -12.21 15.70
CA ARG A 141 16.25 -12.63 15.42
C ARG A 141 15.96 -12.74 13.90
N LEU A 142 16.95 -13.21 13.16
CA LEU A 142 16.94 -13.23 11.70
C LEU A 142 15.79 -14.06 11.06
N SER A 143 15.41 -15.16 11.70
CA SER A 143 14.38 -16.06 11.12
C SER A 143 12.95 -15.75 11.55
N ALA A 144 12.77 -15.20 12.77
CA ALA A 144 11.43 -15.06 13.36
C ALA A 144 10.50 -14.06 12.63
N GLY A 145 11.05 -13.03 11.98
CA GLY A 145 10.27 -12.04 11.24
C GLY A 145 10.17 -12.30 9.73
N ALA A 146 11.09 -13.11 9.15
CA ALA A 146 11.18 -13.28 7.69
C ALA A 146 9.93 -13.94 7.09
N GLY A 147 9.38 -14.97 7.72
CA GLY A 147 8.15 -15.62 7.28
C GLY A 147 6.94 -14.67 7.30
N LEU A 148 6.83 -13.85 8.35
CA LEU A 148 5.78 -12.84 8.46
C LEU A 148 5.95 -11.72 7.42
N ALA A 149 7.19 -11.34 7.13
CA ALA A 149 7.50 -10.37 6.07
C ALA A 149 7.12 -10.88 4.68
N LEU A 150 7.36 -12.16 4.42
CA LEU A 150 6.92 -12.79 3.16
C LEU A 150 5.39 -12.85 3.07
N LEU A 151 4.70 -13.20 4.16
CA LEU A 151 3.23 -13.14 4.22
C LEU A 151 2.71 -11.72 4.00
N ALA A 152 3.41 -10.70 4.51
CA ALA A 152 3.07 -9.30 4.26
C ALA A 152 3.25 -8.93 2.78
N ALA A 153 4.36 -9.32 2.15
CA ALA A 153 4.59 -9.11 0.72
C ALA A 153 3.51 -9.79 -0.14
N LEU A 154 3.18 -11.05 0.16
CA LEU A 154 2.13 -11.78 -0.54
C LEU A 154 0.75 -11.16 -0.32
N GLY A 155 0.46 -10.70 0.90
CA GLY A 155 -0.79 -10.01 1.24
C GLY A 155 -0.96 -8.69 0.47
N PHE A 156 0.07 -7.87 0.40
CA PHE A 156 0.04 -6.60 -0.36
C PHE A 156 0.00 -6.85 -1.88
N GLY A 157 0.79 -7.82 -2.38
CA GLY A 157 0.72 -8.22 -3.78
C GLY A 157 -0.66 -8.78 -4.14
N GLY A 158 -1.22 -9.65 -3.28
CA GLY A 158 -2.57 -10.19 -3.44
C GLY A 158 -3.66 -9.13 -3.39
N PHE A 159 -3.48 -8.08 -2.57
CA PHE A 159 -4.37 -6.92 -2.56
C PHE A 159 -4.43 -6.25 -3.94
N ILE A 160 -3.28 -5.97 -4.53
CA ILE A 160 -3.23 -5.30 -5.84
C ILE A 160 -3.76 -6.19 -6.95
N ILE A 161 -3.43 -7.49 -6.93
CA ILE A 161 -3.95 -8.46 -7.91
C ILE A 161 -5.48 -8.58 -7.81
N GLY A 162 -6.00 -8.68 -6.59
CA GLY A 162 -7.43 -8.77 -6.38
C GLY A 162 -8.17 -7.47 -6.74
N LEU A 163 -7.54 -6.31 -6.50
CA LEU A 163 -8.08 -5.02 -6.88
C LEU A 163 -8.12 -4.87 -8.41
N ASP A 164 -7.04 -5.26 -9.11
CA ASP A 164 -6.95 -5.28 -10.56
C ASP A 164 -8.07 -6.16 -11.17
N ALA A 165 -8.14 -7.42 -10.74
CA ALA A 165 -9.13 -8.37 -11.24
C ALA A 165 -10.58 -8.01 -10.89
N GLY A 166 -10.82 -7.20 -9.87
CA GLY A 166 -12.15 -6.70 -9.53
C GLY A 166 -12.50 -5.38 -10.19
N ALA A 167 -11.54 -4.71 -10.83
CA ALA A 167 -11.70 -3.38 -11.40
C ALA A 167 -12.11 -3.38 -12.88
N ASP A 168 -12.18 -4.54 -13.52
CA ASP A 168 -12.45 -4.67 -14.96
C ASP A 168 -13.76 -3.94 -15.39
N GLU A 169 -14.82 -4.06 -14.59
CA GLU A 169 -16.10 -3.41 -14.88
C GLU A 169 -16.23 -2.04 -14.22
N SER A 170 -15.72 -1.88 -13.00
CA SER A 170 -15.71 -0.60 -12.27
C SER A 170 -14.62 -0.56 -11.21
N ALA A 171 -13.61 0.30 -11.43
CA ALA A 171 -12.56 0.56 -10.47
C ALA A 171 -13.11 1.09 -9.13
N ASN A 172 -14.15 1.94 -9.17
CA ASN A 172 -14.74 2.51 -7.95
C ASN A 172 -15.43 1.43 -7.10
N TRP A 173 -16.22 0.56 -7.72
CA TRP A 173 -16.90 -0.53 -7.02
C TRP A 173 -15.92 -1.60 -6.51
N ALA A 174 -14.82 -1.86 -7.24
CA ALA A 174 -13.75 -2.73 -6.75
C ALA A 174 -13.12 -2.18 -5.47
N VAL A 175 -12.83 -0.86 -5.42
CA VAL A 175 -12.31 -0.23 -4.20
C VAL A 175 -13.35 -0.24 -3.08
N VAL A 176 -14.64 -0.02 -3.36
CA VAL A 176 -15.72 -0.17 -2.36
C VAL A 176 -15.70 -1.56 -1.77
N ALA A 177 -15.65 -2.61 -2.60
CA ALA A 177 -15.64 -4.01 -2.16
C ALA A 177 -14.42 -4.36 -1.30
N ALA A 178 -13.22 -3.95 -1.74
CA ALA A 178 -11.99 -4.14 -1.00
C ALA A 178 -12.01 -3.41 0.36
N ARG A 179 -12.53 -2.18 0.40
CA ARG A 179 -12.68 -1.42 1.65
C ARG A 179 -13.72 -2.01 2.57
N ALA A 180 -14.85 -2.48 2.04
CA ALA A 180 -15.86 -3.16 2.84
C ALA A 180 -15.27 -4.40 3.54
N ALA A 181 -14.49 -5.22 2.82
CA ALA A 181 -13.80 -6.36 3.41
C ALA A 181 -12.82 -5.92 4.51
N SER A 182 -12.01 -4.89 4.25
CA SER A 182 -11.04 -4.36 5.22
C SER A 182 -11.69 -3.82 6.49
N VAL A 183 -12.78 -3.03 6.35
CA VAL A 183 -13.55 -2.49 7.48
C VAL A 183 -14.17 -3.61 8.29
N THR A 184 -14.81 -4.58 7.61
CA THR A 184 -15.43 -5.73 8.26
C THR A 184 -14.41 -6.49 9.11
N LEU A 185 -13.24 -6.78 8.54
CA LEU A 185 -12.20 -7.51 9.27
C LEU A 185 -11.64 -6.68 10.44
N ALA A 186 -11.42 -5.38 10.27
CA ALA A 186 -10.94 -4.50 11.35
C ALA A 186 -11.96 -4.44 12.51
N VAL A 187 -13.25 -4.33 12.18
CA VAL A 187 -14.33 -4.34 13.19
C VAL A 187 -14.42 -5.70 13.89
N LEU A 188 -14.36 -6.81 13.15
CA LEU A 188 -14.36 -8.14 13.73
C LEU A 188 -13.19 -8.35 14.70
N VAL A 189 -11.98 -7.93 14.31
CA VAL A 189 -10.80 -7.99 15.21
C VAL A 189 -11.03 -7.14 16.46
N ALA A 190 -11.58 -5.93 16.32
CA ALA A 190 -11.88 -5.07 17.47
C ALA A 190 -12.89 -5.72 18.43
N LEU A 191 -13.94 -6.35 17.89
CA LEU A 191 -14.94 -7.06 18.69
C LEU A 191 -14.34 -8.28 19.40
N LEU A 192 -13.57 -9.10 18.68
CA LEU A 192 -12.95 -10.32 19.24
C LEU A 192 -11.89 -10.00 20.31
N THR A 193 -11.21 -8.85 20.20
CA THR A 193 -10.21 -8.39 21.16
C THR A 193 -10.76 -7.45 22.21
N SER A 194 -12.06 -7.17 22.20
CA SER A 194 -12.72 -6.18 23.07
C SER A 194 -12.03 -4.79 23.04
N THR A 195 -11.44 -4.45 21.89
CA THR A 195 -10.71 -3.18 21.72
C THR A 195 -11.69 -2.06 21.39
N SER A 196 -11.66 -0.99 22.19
CA SER A 196 -12.44 0.22 21.89
C SER A 196 -11.94 0.93 20.64
N LEU A 197 -12.82 1.21 19.68
CA LEU A 197 -12.52 1.97 18.47
C LEU A 197 -12.58 3.49 18.67
N ARG A 198 -12.62 3.97 19.92
CA ARG A 198 -12.62 5.41 20.22
C ARG A 198 -11.19 5.94 20.23
N PRO A 199 -10.89 7.02 19.47
CA PRO A 199 -9.57 7.64 19.51
C PRO A 199 -9.34 8.30 20.88
N GLN A 200 -8.11 8.23 21.39
CA GLN A 200 -7.74 8.81 22.70
C GLN A 200 -7.91 10.35 22.72
N SER A 201 -7.83 11.00 21.56
CA SER A 201 -8.02 12.43 21.41
C SER A 201 -8.71 12.76 20.09
N ARG A 202 -9.67 13.67 20.10
CA ARG A 202 -10.31 14.16 18.85
C ARG A 202 -9.32 14.92 17.94
N ARG A 203 -8.21 15.39 18.49
CA ARG A 203 -7.17 16.11 17.71
C ARG A 203 -6.46 15.23 16.67
N VAL A 204 -6.56 13.90 16.79
CA VAL A 204 -5.97 12.99 15.79
C VAL A 204 -6.93 12.72 14.61
N LEU A 205 -8.23 13.02 14.74
CA LEU A 205 -9.23 12.73 13.72
C LEU A 205 -8.90 13.33 12.34
N PRO A 206 -8.42 14.58 12.19
CA PRO A 206 -8.06 15.11 10.89
C PRO A 206 -6.96 14.28 10.18
N LEU A 207 -5.98 13.78 10.94
CA LEU A 207 -4.92 12.91 10.40
C LEU A 207 -5.50 11.56 9.96
N ILE A 208 -6.41 10.97 10.73
CA ILE A 208 -7.04 9.69 10.39
C ILE A 208 -7.96 9.84 9.16
N VAL A 209 -8.70 10.94 9.08
CA VAL A 209 -9.54 11.25 7.91
C VAL A 209 -8.68 11.45 6.68
N ALA A 210 -7.61 12.25 6.76
CA ALA A 210 -6.67 12.43 5.67
C ALA A 210 -6.05 11.09 5.24
N CYS A 211 -5.61 10.25 6.20
CA CYS A 211 -5.13 8.90 5.92
C CYS A 211 -6.14 8.11 5.09
N GLY A 212 -7.40 8.05 5.52
CA GLY A 212 -8.45 7.27 4.82
C GLY A 212 -8.75 7.79 3.42
N LEU A 213 -8.82 9.11 3.24
CA LEU A 213 -9.12 9.72 1.93
C LEU A 213 -7.97 9.53 0.95
N PHE A 214 -6.72 9.79 1.38
CA PHE A 214 -5.56 9.65 0.51
C PHE A 214 -5.28 8.19 0.18
N ASP A 215 -5.36 7.28 1.15
CA ASP A 215 -5.17 5.84 0.93
C ASP A 215 -6.25 5.27 -0.02
N THR A 216 -7.50 5.66 0.15
CA THR A 216 -8.58 5.21 -0.75
C THR A 216 -8.50 5.85 -2.13
N GLY A 217 -8.18 7.15 -2.20
CA GLY A 217 -7.92 7.82 -3.47
C GLY A 217 -6.78 7.19 -4.25
N ALA A 218 -5.72 6.78 -3.57
CA ALA A 218 -4.63 6.02 -4.17
C ALA A 218 -5.11 4.71 -4.80
N ASN A 219 -5.98 3.96 -4.10
CA ASN A 219 -6.49 2.69 -4.62
C ASN A 219 -7.38 2.88 -5.86
N VAL A 220 -8.19 3.94 -5.91
CA VAL A 220 -8.94 4.29 -7.11
C VAL A 220 -8.00 4.61 -8.27
N LEU A 221 -6.96 5.42 -8.04
CA LEU A 221 -5.98 5.77 -9.07
C LEU A 221 -5.23 4.54 -9.58
N VAL A 222 -4.85 3.63 -8.69
CA VAL A 222 -4.17 2.37 -9.02
C VAL A 222 -5.10 1.45 -9.81
N ALA A 223 -6.35 1.26 -9.38
CA ALA A 223 -7.32 0.45 -10.08
C ALA A 223 -7.62 0.98 -11.49
N VAL A 224 -7.78 2.31 -11.64
CA VAL A 224 -7.93 2.94 -12.96
C VAL A 224 -6.66 2.81 -13.81
N ALA A 225 -5.48 2.80 -13.20
CA ALA A 225 -4.22 2.61 -13.92
C ALA A 225 -4.06 1.16 -14.41
N SER A 226 -4.41 0.16 -13.59
CA SER A 226 -4.27 -1.26 -13.93
C SER A 226 -5.19 -1.68 -15.08
N ASN A 227 -6.33 -1.02 -15.27
CA ASN A 227 -7.18 -1.20 -16.46
C ASN A 227 -6.56 -0.66 -17.75
N ARG A 228 -5.38 -0.05 -17.71
CA ARG A 228 -4.75 0.62 -18.86
C ARG A 228 -3.33 0.16 -19.16
N ILE A 229 -2.62 -0.32 -18.17
CA ILE A 229 -1.25 -0.86 -18.27
C ILE A 229 -1.12 -2.08 -17.34
N PRO A 230 -0.13 -2.96 -17.58
CA PRO A 230 0.06 -4.18 -16.81
C PRO A 230 0.10 -3.92 -15.29
N VAL A 231 -0.58 -4.77 -14.52
CA VAL A 231 -0.71 -4.60 -13.07
C VAL A 231 0.64 -4.67 -12.35
N GLY A 232 1.59 -5.44 -12.86
CA GLY A 232 2.95 -5.47 -12.35
C GLY A 232 3.68 -4.14 -12.50
N VAL A 233 3.50 -3.44 -13.64
CA VAL A 233 4.04 -2.09 -13.87
C VAL A 233 3.41 -1.09 -12.90
N VAL A 234 2.10 -1.15 -12.72
CA VAL A 234 1.38 -0.31 -11.74
C VAL A 234 1.90 -0.56 -10.32
N ALA A 235 2.11 -1.82 -9.96
CA ALA A 235 2.63 -2.22 -8.65
C ALA A 235 4.03 -1.66 -8.40
N VAL A 236 4.94 -1.76 -9.39
CA VAL A 236 6.30 -1.22 -9.27
C VAL A 236 6.29 0.31 -9.09
N LEU A 237 5.47 1.02 -9.87
CA LEU A 237 5.32 2.47 -9.73
C LEU A 237 4.67 2.84 -8.39
N GLY A 238 3.69 2.05 -7.96
CA GLY A 238 3.04 2.18 -6.66
C GLY A 238 4.01 2.03 -5.48
N ALA A 239 4.99 1.13 -5.60
CA ALA A 239 6.00 0.88 -4.56
C ALA A 239 6.92 2.08 -4.25
N LEU A 240 6.79 3.18 -4.99
CA LEU A 240 7.50 4.44 -4.69
C LEU A 240 6.89 5.24 -3.53
N TYR A 241 5.75 4.86 -3.00
CA TYR A 241 5.10 5.58 -1.90
C TYR A 241 6.01 5.93 -0.71
N PRO A 242 7.02 5.09 -0.31
CA PRO A 242 7.89 5.42 0.80
C PRO A 242 8.80 6.62 0.53
N VAL A 243 9.10 6.90 -0.74
CA VAL A 243 9.90 8.07 -1.12
C VAL A 243 9.20 9.35 -0.66
N LEU A 244 7.89 9.47 -0.94
CA LEU A 244 7.12 10.65 -0.52
C LEU A 244 6.92 10.68 0.99
N THR A 245 6.66 9.54 1.63
CA THR A 245 6.55 9.46 3.10
C THR A 245 7.81 9.99 3.78
N VAL A 246 9.00 9.62 3.28
CA VAL A 246 10.30 10.09 3.78
C VAL A 246 10.51 11.59 3.52
N VAL A 247 10.10 12.08 2.35
CA VAL A 247 10.15 13.53 2.02
C VAL A 247 9.26 14.33 2.95
N LEU A 248 8.04 13.86 3.21
CA LEU A 248 7.11 14.50 4.16
C LEU A 248 7.66 14.49 5.60
N ALA A 249 8.27 13.38 6.04
CA ALA A 249 8.91 13.32 7.34
C ALA A 249 10.03 14.37 7.47
N ARG A 250 10.81 14.59 6.41
CA ARG A 250 11.82 15.66 6.39
C ARG A 250 11.19 17.05 6.48
N ILE A 251 10.16 17.33 5.68
CA ILE A 251 9.57 18.68 5.59
C ILE A 251 8.78 19.01 6.85
N VAL A 252 7.95 18.08 7.33
CA VAL A 252 6.99 18.34 8.41
C VAL A 252 7.60 18.09 9.79
N LEU A 253 8.45 17.06 9.93
CA LEU A 253 9.06 16.68 11.21
C LEU A 253 10.49 17.18 11.36
N GLY A 254 11.07 17.79 10.32
CA GLY A 254 12.46 18.22 10.34
C GLY A 254 13.49 17.08 10.40
N GLU A 255 13.09 15.85 10.09
CA GLU A 255 13.97 14.69 10.11
C GLU A 255 15.11 14.85 9.09
N ARG A 256 16.34 14.54 9.50
CA ARG A 256 17.49 14.58 8.58
C ARG A 256 17.52 13.30 7.74
N LEU A 257 17.53 13.46 6.42
CA LEU A 257 17.73 12.32 5.52
C LEU A 257 19.20 11.95 5.50
N SER A 258 19.49 10.70 5.82
CA SER A 258 20.82 10.12 5.64
C SER A 258 21.23 10.09 4.16
N ARG A 259 22.52 9.87 3.89
CA ARG A 259 23.02 9.75 2.51
C ARG A 259 22.34 8.58 1.77
N GLY A 260 22.16 7.43 2.41
CA GLY A 260 21.55 6.27 1.79
C GLY A 260 20.07 6.49 1.48
N LYS A 261 19.28 7.12 2.37
CA LYS A 261 17.88 7.47 2.05
C LYS A 261 17.79 8.39 0.82
N ARG A 262 18.72 9.35 0.69
CA ARG A 262 18.76 10.21 -0.51
C ARG A 262 19.12 9.44 -1.76
N VAL A 263 20.15 8.58 -1.69
CA VAL A 263 20.58 7.74 -2.81
C VAL A 263 19.50 6.72 -3.17
N GLY A 264 18.95 6.00 -2.18
CA GLY A 264 17.88 5.03 -2.40
C GLY A 264 16.64 5.67 -3.06
N GLY A 265 16.23 6.85 -2.59
CA GLY A 265 15.13 7.59 -3.20
C GLY A 265 15.43 8.04 -4.64
N ALA A 266 16.63 8.54 -4.92
CA ALA A 266 17.04 8.93 -6.26
C ALA A 266 17.10 7.73 -7.21
N VAL A 267 17.63 6.59 -6.76
CA VAL A 267 17.67 5.33 -7.54
C VAL A 267 16.26 4.83 -7.84
N ALA A 268 15.36 4.83 -6.85
CA ALA A 268 13.98 4.43 -7.05
C ALA A 268 13.25 5.33 -8.08
N LEU A 269 13.43 6.65 -7.99
CA LEU A 269 12.83 7.59 -8.94
C LEU A 269 13.39 7.44 -10.36
N ALA A 270 14.71 7.22 -10.50
CA ALA A 270 15.32 6.92 -11.80
C ALA A 270 14.76 5.63 -12.40
N GLY A 271 14.63 4.57 -11.58
CA GLY A 271 14.00 3.33 -11.99
C GLY A 271 12.55 3.53 -12.46
N ALA A 272 11.76 4.32 -11.74
CA ALA A 272 10.38 4.63 -12.13
C ALA A 272 10.29 5.36 -13.47
N ALA A 273 11.21 6.27 -13.75
CA ALA A 273 11.27 6.95 -15.04
C ALA A 273 11.52 5.95 -16.19
N LEU A 274 12.41 4.97 -15.98
CA LEU A 274 12.64 3.91 -16.98
C LEU A 274 11.41 3.02 -17.17
N VAL A 275 10.75 2.60 -16.09
CA VAL A 275 9.51 1.80 -16.17
C VAL A 275 8.42 2.54 -16.91
N ALA A 276 8.27 3.85 -16.68
CA ALA A 276 7.23 4.67 -17.30
C ALA A 276 7.51 5.03 -18.77
N SER A 277 8.77 4.96 -19.21
CA SER A 277 9.20 5.30 -20.57
C SER A 277 9.28 4.09 -21.52
N GLY A 278 9.27 2.88 -21.00
CA GLY A 278 9.27 1.61 -21.77
C GLY A 278 7.89 1.06 -21.97
#